data_7d2732486049c5c7da73ad9aac744bcb
#
_entry.id   7d2732486049c5c7da73ad9aac744bcb
#
_cell.length_a   1.000
_cell.length_b   1.000
_cell.length_c   1.000
_cell.angle_alpha   90.00
_cell.angle_beta   90.00
_cell.angle_gamma   90.00
#
_symmetry.space_group_name_H-M   'P 1'
#
loop_
_entity.id
_entity.type
_entity.pdbx_description
1 polymer ?
#
loop_
_entity_poly.entity_id
_entity_poly.type
_entity_poly.pdbx_seq_one_letter_code
_entity_poly.pdbx_strand_id
1 'polypeptide(L)'
;MKVLAGVEITHVPARRIDEVVSKARKLGADLIVIHGETISEPVEKGTNYAAVMNPEVDILAHPGFITLEEAQAARDNGVVLEITSRGSHCKTNGHVARMAQQAGALMVVNTDAHSPGDLIDLATATQIALAAGLTREEADRALIETPKAIIKRRWRS
;
A
#
# COMPACT_ATOMS: atom_id res chain seq x y z
N MET A 1 14.23 16.96 -6.80
CA MET A 1 13.35 15.83 -6.38
C MET A 1 12.94 16.07 -4.95
N LYS A 2 11.66 15.89 -4.61
CA LYS A 2 11.17 15.92 -3.22
C LYS A 2 11.15 14.49 -2.67
N VAL A 3 11.62 14.30 -1.45
CA VAL A 3 11.67 12.98 -0.78
C VAL A 3 10.93 13.10 0.55
N LEU A 4 10.06 12.14 0.83
CA LEU A 4 9.39 11.98 2.13
C LEU A 4 10.13 10.93 2.95
N ALA A 5 10.31 11.19 4.25
CA ALA A 5 10.86 10.21 5.16
C ALA A 5 9.73 9.26 5.60
N GLY A 6 9.75 8.02 5.09
CA GLY A 6 8.77 7.00 5.42
C GLY A 6 9.36 5.87 6.25
N VAL A 7 8.46 5.05 6.79
CA VAL A 7 8.80 3.79 7.45
C VAL A 7 7.86 2.70 6.94
N GLU A 8 8.41 1.54 6.61
CA GLU A 8 7.65 0.32 6.47
C GLU A 8 7.76 -0.49 7.76
N ILE A 9 6.60 -0.83 8.33
CA ILE A 9 6.49 -1.62 9.56
C ILE A 9 6.21 -3.06 9.15
N THR A 10 7.14 -3.96 9.48
CA THR A 10 7.04 -5.38 9.14
C THR A 10 7.33 -6.25 10.39
N HIS A 11 6.80 -7.47 10.42
CA HIS A 11 6.98 -8.46 11.49
C HIS A 11 6.62 -7.96 12.90
N VAL A 12 5.73 -6.97 13.00
CA VAL A 12 5.16 -6.51 14.28
C VAL A 12 3.89 -7.31 14.56
N PRO A 13 3.69 -7.84 15.77
CA PRO A 13 2.43 -8.49 16.13
C PRO A 13 1.23 -7.57 15.85
N ALA A 14 0.15 -8.11 15.24
CA ALA A 14 -1.01 -7.33 14.79
C ALA A 14 -1.58 -6.44 15.92
N ARG A 15 -1.64 -6.95 17.16
CA ARG A 15 -2.11 -6.20 18.34
C ARG A 15 -1.24 -5.01 18.75
N ARG A 16 -0.03 -4.87 18.19
CA ARG A 16 0.91 -3.79 18.49
C ARG A 16 1.10 -2.79 17.35
N ILE A 17 0.43 -2.98 16.24
CA ILE A 17 0.54 -2.10 15.07
C ILE A 17 0.19 -0.66 15.46
N ASP A 18 -0.89 -0.42 16.19
CA ASP A 18 -1.30 0.93 16.61
C ASP A 18 -0.22 1.64 17.44
N GLU A 19 0.40 0.90 18.38
CA GLU A 19 1.48 1.45 19.21
C GLU A 19 2.68 1.88 18.35
N VAL A 20 3.09 1.01 17.42
CA VAL A 20 4.26 1.26 16.57
C VAL A 20 3.98 2.37 15.57
N VAL A 21 2.79 2.42 14.96
CA VAL A 21 2.32 3.50 14.09
C VAL A 21 2.35 4.85 14.82
N SER A 22 1.77 4.91 16.03
CA SER A 22 1.79 6.12 16.85
C SER A 22 3.21 6.58 17.17
N LYS A 23 4.11 5.64 17.49
CA LYS A 23 5.51 5.93 17.75
C LYS A 23 6.23 6.46 16.51
N ALA A 24 6.00 5.84 15.35
CA ALA A 24 6.59 6.27 14.09
C ALA A 24 6.18 7.72 13.75
N ARG A 25 4.90 8.07 13.91
CA ARG A 25 4.42 9.45 13.72
C ARG A 25 5.09 10.45 14.67
N LYS A 26 5.20 10.10 15.96
CA LYS A 26 5.87 10.94 16.97
C LYS A 26 7.35 11.17 16.65
N LEU A 27 7.99 10.19 16.01
CA LEU A 27 9.38 10.29 15.56
C LEU A 27 9.55 11.04 14.23
N GLY A 28 8.46 11.48 13.62
CA GLY A 28 8.49 12.33 12.43
C GLY A 28 8.36 11.60 11.10
N ALA A 29 7.90 10.34 11.08
CA ALA A 29 7.64 9.65 9.84
C ALA A 29 6.55 10.38 9.03
N ASP A 30 6.89 10.83 7.81
CA ASP A 30 5.93 11.45 6.88
C ASP A 30 4.98 10.43 6.28
N LEU A 31 5.48 9.22 6.00
CA LEU A 31 4.72 8.14 5.40
C LEU A 31 4.83 6.87 6.24
N ILE A 32 3.72 6.21 6.49
CA ILE A 32 3.67 4.91 7.18
C ILE A 32 3.09 3.86 6.24
N VAL A 33 3.90 2.86 5.98
CA VAL A 33 3.56 1.66 5.22
C VAL A 33 3.51 0.48 6.17
N ILE A 34 2.52 -0.37 6.05
CA ILE A 34 2.48 -1.67 6.74
C ILE A 34 2.70 -2.78 5.72
N HIS A 35 3.67 -3.64 5.98
CA HIS A 35 3.88 -4.87 5.22
C HIS A 35 2.69 -5.81 5.43
N GLY A 36 1.97 -6.11 4.34
CA GLY A 36 0.75 -6.90 4.39
C GLY A 36 0.99 -8.41 4.43
N GLU A 37 -0.11 -9.16 4.49
CA GLU A 37 -0.12 -10.62 4.54
C GLU A 37 0.15 -11.23 3.16
N THR A 38 1.28 -10.87 2.56
CA THR A 38 1.72 -11.45 1.28
C THR A 38 1.99 -12.94 1.39
N ILE A 39 1.79 -13.67 0.29
CA ILE A 39 2.04 -15.12 0.26
C ILE A 39 3.52 -15.49 0.19
N SER A 40 4.40 -14.53 -0.05
CA SER A 40 5.83 -14.76 -0.27
C SER A 40 6.69 -14.51 0.95
N GLU A 41 6.23 -13.64 1.85
CA GLU A 41 6.90 -13.28 3.09
C GLU A 41 5.84 -13.14 4.20
N PRO A 42 5.46 -14.25 4.84
CA PRO A 42 4.33 -14.26 5.74
C PRO A 42 4.59 -13.44 7.01
N VAL A 43 3.62 -12.62 7.36
CA VAL A 43 3.52 -11.91 8.65
C VAL A 43 2.39 -12.51 9.49
N GLU A 44 2.22 -12.03 10.73
CA GLU A 44 1.15 -12.51 11.60
C GLU A 44 -0.21 -12.26 10.98
N LYS A 45 -1.09 -13.28 11.01
CA LYS A 45 -2.47 -13.15 10.56
C LYS A 45 -3.21 -12.08 11.36
N GLY A 46 -3.99 -11.24 10.66
CA GLY A 46 -4.67 -10.08 11.25
C GLY A 46 -3.88 -8.78 11.09
N THR A 47 -2.68 -8.84 10.50
CA THR A 47 -1.88 -7.66 10.16
C THR A 47 -2.62 -6.75 9.18
N ASN A 48 -3.22 -7.30 8.11
CA ASN A 48 -4.03 -6.52 7.18
C ASN A 48 -5.16 -5.79 7.89
N TYR A 49 -5.92 -6.52 8.70
CA TYR A 49 -7.03 -5.93 9.45
C TYR A 49 -6.57 -4.80 10.38
N ALA A 50 -5.53 -5.04 11.18
CA ALA A 50 -4.99 -4.00 12.07
C ALA A 50 -4.50 -2.77 11.30
N ALA A 51 -3.87 -2.97 10.14
CA ALA A 51 -3.39 -1.88 9.30
C ALA A 51 -4.54 -1.03 8.74
N VAL A 52 -5.57 -1.66 8.17
CA VAL A 52 -6.68 -0.94 7.54
C VAL A 52 -7.63 -0.28 8.54
N MET A 53 -7.63 -0.72 9.79
CA MET A 53 -8.40 -0.10 10.87
C MET A 53 -7.72 1.14 11.46
N ASN A 54 -6.45 1.40 11.14
CA ASN A 54 -5.71 2.54 11.68
C ASN A 54 -5.59 3.68 10.64
N PRO A 55 -6.30 4.82 10.79
CA PRO A 55 -6.29 5.93 9.82
C PRO A 55 -4.94 6.68 9.74
N GLU A 56 -3.99 6.39 10.62
CA GLU A 56 -2.63 6.93 10.54
C GLU A 56 -1.73 6.11 9.61
N VAL A 57 -2.15 4.92 9.17
CA VAL A 57 -1.49 4.16 8.12
C VAL A 57 -1.81 4.79 6.77
N ASP A 58 -0.81 4.95 5.93
CA ASP A 58 -0.99 5.52 4.60
C ASP A 58 -1.21 4.45 3.53
N ILE A 59 -0.38 3.40 3.57
CA ILE A 59 -0.38 2.34 2.57
C ILE A 59 -0.32 0.98 3.27
N LEU A 60 -1.19 0.07 2.86
CA LEU A 60 -1.03 -1.36 3.12
C LEU A 60 -0.35 -1.99 1.91
N ALA A 61 0.93 -2.34 2.08
CA ALA A 61 1.77 -2.89 1.03
C ALA A 61 1.44 -4.37 0.77
N HIS A 62 1.41 -4.77 -0.50
CA HIS A 62 1.24 -6.15 -0.99
C HIS A 62 0.39 -7.06 -0.08
N PRO A 63 -0.90 -6.71 0.15
CA PRO A 63 -1.73 -7.30 1.20
C PRO A 63 -2.20 -8.74 0.95
N GLY A 64 -1.62 -9.42 -0.03
CA GLY A 64 -1.89 -10.83 -0.28
C GLY A 64 -3.35 -11.12 -0.64
N PHE A 65 -3.96 -12.02 0.10
CA PHE A 65 -5.38 -12.37 -0.06
C PHE A 65 -6.27 -11.50 0.84
N ILE A 66 -6.14 -10.17 0.74
CA ILE A 66 -7.01 -9.22 1.44
C ILE A 66 -8.48 -9.55 1.21
N THR A 67 -9.30 -9.47 2.26
CA THR A 67 -10.75 -9.70 2.17
C THR A 67 -11.48 -8.45 1.68
N LEU A 68 -12.74 -8.63 1.25
CA LEU A 68 -13.57 -7.49 0.86
C LEU A 68 -13.84 -6.56 2.04
N GLU A 69 -14.07 -7.10 3.22
CA GLU A 69 -14.30 -6.34 4.45
C GLU A 69 -13.07 -5.49 4.81
N GLU A 70 -11.86 -6.05 4.70
CA GLU A 70 -10.62 -5.29 4.91
C GLU A 70 -10.43 -4.21 3.86
N ALA A 71 -10.74 -4.46 2.59
CA ALA A 71 -10.68 -3.46 1.53
C ALA A 71 -11.73 -2.33 1.75
N GLN A 72 -12.92 -2.64 2.27
CA GLN A 72 -13.92 -1.65 2.66
C GLN A 72 -13.42 -0.79 3.84
N ALA A 73 -12.83 -1.43 4.86
CA ALA A 73 -12.22 -0.71 5.97
C ALA A 73 -11.06 0.20 5.52
N ALA A 74 -10.24 -0.25 4.55
CA ALA A 74 -9.20 0.58 3.96
C ALA A 74 -9.77 1.84 3.32
N ARG A 75 -10.86 1.73 2.52
CA ARG A 75 -11.57 2.87 1.95
C ARG A 75 -12.06 3.82 3.04
N ASP A 76 -12.72 3.30 4.05
CA ASP A 76 -13.40 4.09 5.08
C ASP A 76 -12.38 4.84 5.96
N ASN A 77 -11.21 4.28 6.18
CA ASN A 77 -10.11 4.86 6.96
C ASN A 77 -9.07 5.60 6.10
N GLY A 78 -9.22 5.59 4.77
CA GLY A 78 -8.30 6.28 3.85
C GLY A 78 -6.93 5.62 3.72
N VAL A 79 -6.83 4.32 4.02
CA VAL A 79 -5.64 3.51 3.78
C VAL A 79 -5.62 3.08 2.32
N VAL A 80 -4.48 3.28 1.65
CA VAL A 80 -4.33 2.96 0.22
C VAL A 80 -3.79 1.55 0.06
N LEU A 81 -4.35 0.76 -0.87
CA LEU A 81 -3.91 -0.60 -1.15
C LEU A 81 -2.85 -0.62 -2.25
N GLU A 82 -1.78 -1.36 -2.04
CA GLU A 82 -0.68 -1.43 -3.00
C GLU A 82 -0.88 -2.52 -4.05
N ILE A 83 -0.62 -2.14 -5.30
CA ILE A 83 -0.26 -3.01 -6.42
C ILE A 83 1.25 -2.91 -6.57
N THR A 84 1.97 -4.00 -6.39
CA THR A 84 3.43 -3.97 -6.34
C THR A 84 4.08 -4.49 -7.61
N SER A 85 5.22 -3.90 -8.01
CA SER A 85 6.06 -4.46 -9.07
C SER A 85 7.04 -5.52 -8.56
N ARG A 86 7.17 -5.69 -7.25
CA ARG A 86 8.08 -6.66 -6.63
C ARG A 86 7.76 -8.09 -7.04
N GLY A 87 8.67 -8.77 -7.72
CA GLY A 87 8.44 -10.08 -8.31
C GLY A 87 7.99 -11.17 -7.34
N SER A 88 8.42 -11.10 -6.07
CA SER A 88 7.99 -12.02 -5.02
C SER A 88 6.55 -11.77 -4.57
N HIS A 89 6.10 -10.50 -4.52
CA HIS A 89 4.84 -10.07 -3.92
C HIS A 89 3.72 -9.80 -4.94
N CYS A 90 4.04 -9.60 -6.23
CA CYS A 90 3.06 -9.25 -7.27
C CYS A 90 2.04 -10.35 -7.62
N LYS A 91 2.24 -11.58 -7.13
CA LYS A 91 1.41 -12.75 -7.48
C LYS A 91 -0.05 -12.59 -7.11
N THR A 92 -0.38 -11.74 -6.16
CA THR A 92 -1.74 -11.46 -5.70
C THR A 92 -2.29 -10.12 -6.18
N ASN A 93 -1.56 -9.37 -7.00
CA ASN A 93 -1.99 -8.06 -7.51
C ASN A 93 -3.41 -8.07 -8.09
N GLY A 94 -3.76 -9.09 -8.91
CA GLY A 94 -5.09 -9.20 -9.50
C GLY A 94 -6.20 -9.44 -8.45
N HIS A 95 -5.89 -10.15 -7.37
CA HIS A 95 -6.84 -10.32 -6.25
C HIS A 95 -7.03 -8.98 -5.50
N VAL A 96 -5.93 -8.30 -5.18
CA VAL A 96 -5.95 -6.99 -4.50
C VAL A 96 -6.74 -5.98 -5.32
N ALA A 97 -6.45 -5.88 -6.63
CA ALA A 97 -7.16 -4.99 -7.54
C ALA A 97 -8.67 -5.25 -7.52
N ARG A 98 -9.09 -6.51 -7.64
CA ARG A 98 -10.51 -6.90 -7.61
C ARG A 98 -11.18 -6.51 -6.30
N MET A 99 -10.54 -6.77 -5.15
CA MET A 99 -11.11 -6.40 -3.83
C MET A 99 -11.20 -4.88 -3.68
N ALA A 100 -10.16 -4.16 -4.10
CA ALA A 100 -10.15 -2.70 -4.08
C ALA A 100 -11.26 -2.10 -4.97
N GLN A 101 -11.45 -2.62 -6.19
CA GLN A 101 -12.52 -2.18 -7.10
C GLN A 101 -13.91 -2.41 -6.50
N GLN A 102 -14.17 -3.62 -5.93
CA GLN A 102 -15.44 -3.93 -5.30
C GLN A 102 -15.73 -3.07 -4.07
N ALA A 103 -14.70 -2.76 -3.30
CA ALA A 103 -14.79 -1.91 -2.11
C ALA A 103 -14.86 -0.41 -2.45
N GLY A 104 -14.39 0.02 -3.62
CA GLY A 104 -14.13 1.42 -3.94
C GLY A 104 -12.91 1.99 -3.20
N ALA A 105 -11.96 1.13 -2.83
CA ALA A 105 -10.73 1.54 -2.15
C ALA A 105 -9.72 2.13 -3.13
N LEU A 106 -8.92 3.11 -2.68
CA LEU A 106 -7.84 3.68 -3.47
C LEU A 106 -6.68 2.70 -3.60
N MET A 107 -6.03 2.74 -4.76
CA MET A 107 -4.84 1.95 -5.05
C MET A 107 -3.65 2.84 -5.40
N VAL A 108 -2.45 2.31 -5.18
CA VAL A 108 -1.17 2.88 -5.62
C VAL A 108 -0.34 1.79 -6.26
N VAL A 109 0.53 2.15 -7.21
CA VAL A 109 1.52 1.22 -7.77
C VAL A 109 2.90 1.60 -7.26
N ASN A 110 3.56 0.68 -6.56
CA ASN A 110 4.89 0.89 -6.00
C ASN A 110 5.87 -0.21 -6.41
N THR A 111 7.14 0.00 -6.09
CA THR A 111 8.24 -0.88 -6.50
C THR A 111 8.73 -1.80 -5.40
N ASP A 112 8.55 -1.41 -4.14
CA ASP A 112 9.21 -2.09 -3.01
C ASP A 112 10.71 -2.30 -3.32
N ALA A 113 11.37 -1.19 -3.77
CA ALA A 113 12.72 -1.22 -4.30
C ALA A 113 13.76 -1.38 -3.19
N HIS A 114 14.62 -2.39 -3.31
CA HIS A 114 15.76 -2.66 -2.42
C HIS A 114 17.10 -2.38 -3.12
N SER A 115 17.06 -2.18 -4.43
CA SER A 115 18.22 -1.88 -5.27
C SER A 115 17.82 -0.95 -6.42
N PRO A 116 18.78 -0.26 -7.07
CA PRO A 116 18.49 0.55 -8.24
C PRO A 116 17.81 -0.21 -9.39
N GLY A 117 18.07 -1.51 -9.50
CA GLY A 117 17.44 -2.38 -10.51
C GLY A 117 15.97 -2.69 -10.29
N ASP A 118 15.45 -2.42 -9.09
CA ASP A 118 14.03 -2.60 -8.77
C ASP A 118 13.17 -1.39 -9.16
N LEU A 119 13.82 -0.26 -9.49
CA LEU A 119 13.12 0.94 -9.95
C LEU A 119 12.61 0.74 -11.37
N ILE A 120 11.35 1.11 -11.60
CA ILE A 120 10.69 1.00 -12.90
C ILE A 120 10.28 2.37 -13.43
N ASP A 121 10.16 2.46 -14.74
CA ASP A 121 9.61 3.65 -15.37
C ASP A 121 8.06 3.66 -15.36
N LEU A 122 7.48 4.79 -15.74
CA LEU A 122 6.04 4.96 -15.77
C LEU A 122 5.35 4.00 -16.76
N ALA A 123 6.01 3.66 -17.86
CA ALA A 123 5.45 2.75 -18.87
C ALA A 123 5.32 1.33 -18.28
N THR A 124 6.36 0.85 -17.62
CA THR A 124 6.35 -0.45 -16.93
C THR A 124 5.34 -0.47 -15.79
N ALA A 125 5.28 0.59 -14.96
CA ALA A 125 4.30 0.69 -13.89
C ALA A 125 2.86 0.65 -14.42
N THR A 126 2.60 1.32 -15.56
CA THR A 126 1.29 1.26 -16.23
C THR A 126 0.95 -0.16 -16.69
N GLN A 127 1.92 -0.88 -17.27
CA GLN A 127 1.69 -2.27 -17.68
C GLN A 127 1.36 -3.18 -16.50
N ILE A 128 2.04 -2.99 -15.35
CA ILE A 128 1.75 -3.75 -14.12
C ILE A 128 0.34 -3.48 -13.62
N ALA A 129 -0.09 -2.22 -13.60
CA ALA A 129 -1.44 -1.84 -13.21
C ALA A 129 -2.50 -2.51 -14.11
N LEU A 130 -2.31 -2.44 -15.44
CA LEU A 130 -3.21 -3.07 -16.41
C LEU A 130 -3.20 -4.60 -16.29
N ALA A 131 -2.04 -5.21 -16.08
CA ALA A 131 -1.90 -6.66 -15.87
C ALA A 131 -2.58 -7.12 -14.56
N ALA A 132 -2.65 -6.26 -13.54
CA ALA A 132 -3.41 -6.51 -12.32
C ALA A 132 -4.93 -6.43 -12.53
N GLY A 133 -5.40 -5.96 -13.69
CA GLY A 133 -6.83 -5.86 -14.04
C GLY A 133 -7.41 -4.47 -13.84
N LEU A 134 -6.59 -3.44 -13.64
CA LEU A 134 -7.06 -2.05 -13.61
C LEU A 134 -7.42 -1.59 -15.04
N THR A 135 -8.46 -0.77 -15.16
CA THR A 135 -8.71 0.00 -16.36
C THR A 135 -7.62 1.06 -16.56
N ARG A 136 -7.53 1.65 -17.73
CA ARG A 136 -6.57 2.74 -17.99
C ARG A 136 -6.77 3.92 -17.03
N GLU A 137 -8.02 4.29 -16.80
CA GLU A 137 -8.37 5.38 -15.88
C GLU A 137 -7.96 5.07 -14.43
N GLU A 138 -8.20 3.84 -13.95
CA GLU A 138 -7.78 3.39 -12.63
C GLU A 138 -6.26 3.35 -12.51
N ALA A 139 -5.55 2.91 -13.55
CA ALA A 139 -4.10 2.92 -13.60
C ALA A 139 -3.53 4.35 -13.50
N ASP A 140 -4.07 5.30 -14.26
CA ASP A 140 -3.65 6.70 -14.20
C ASP A 140 -3.94 7.29 -12.81
N ARG A 141 -5.07 6.95 -12.19
CA ARG A 141 -5.39 7.34 -10.81
C ARG A 141 -4.38 6.76 -9.81
N ALA A 142 -4.09 5.46 -9.89
CA ALA A 142 -3.17 4.77 -8.97
C ALA A 142 -1.71 5.24 -9.11
N LEU A 143 -1.31 5.66 -10.32
CA LEU A 143 0.06 6.09 -10.61
C LEU A 143 0.30 7.59 -10.40
N ILE A 144 -0.73 8.43 -10.52
CA ILE A 144 -0.56 9.89 -10.55
C ILE A 144 -1.37 10.57 -9.47
N GLU A 145 -2.67 10.32 -9.39
CA GLU A 145 -3.57 11.09 -8.51
C GLU A 145 -3.43 10.64 -7.06
N THR A 146 -3.48 9.33 -6.82
CA THR A 146 -3.36 8.77 -5.46
C THR A 146 -2.03 9.11 -4.79
N PRO A 147 -0.85 8.94 -5.43
CA PRO A 147 0.42 9.38 -4.86
C PRO A 147 0.46 10.88 -4.53
N LYS A 148 -0.07 11.73 -5.43
CA LYS A 148 -0.17 13.18 -5.17
C LYS A 148 -1.05 13.50 -3.97
N ALA A 149 -2.17 12.78 -3.81
CA ALA A 149 -3.07 12.97 -2.68
C ALA A 149 -2.41 12.54 -1.35
N ILE A 150 -1.69 11.42 -1.33
CA ILE A 150 -0.92 10.97 -0.17
C ILE A 150 0.12 12.03 0.21
N ILE A 151 0.92 12.47 -0.75
CA ILE A 151 1.96 13.49 -0.54
C ILE A 151 1.33 14.77 0.02
N LYS A 152 0.25 15.27 -0.57
CA LYS A 152 -0.44 16.47 -0.12
C LYS A 152 -0.96 16.34 1.32
N ARG A 153 -1.49 15.18 1.69
CA ARG A 153 -2.01 14.89 3.05
C ARG A 153 -0.89 14.88 4.10
N ARG A 154 0.29 14.38 3.72
CA ARG A 154 1.40 14.13 4.65
C ARG A 154 2.53 15.17 4.60
N TRP A 155 2.58 15.95 3.53
CA TRP A 155 3.59 16.99 3.41
C TRP A 155 3.31 18.10 4.44
N ARG A 156 4.14 18.17 5.46
CA ARG A 156 4.21 19.33 6.35
C ARG A 156 5.21 20.32 5.74
N SER A 157 4.71 21.49 5.32
CA SER A 157 5.53 22.61 4.83
C SER A 157 6.37 23.22 5.96
#